data_242add2fdba1ad5df48a9725e6af8fe9
#
_entry.id   242add2fdba1ad5df48a9725e6af8fe9
#
_cell.length_a   1.000
_cell.length_b   1.000
_cell.length_c   1.000
_cell.angle_alpha   90.00
_cell.angle_beta   90.00
_cell.angle_gamma   90.00
#
_symmetry.space_group_name_H-M   'P 1'
#
loop_
_entity.id
_entity.type
_entity.pdbx_description
1 polymer ?
#
loop_
_entity_poly.entity_id
_entity_poly.type
_entity_poly.pdbx_seq_one_letter_code
_entity_poly.pdbx_strand_id
1 'polypeptide(L)'
;MAGPTALHLLLVHLRPAVTPGQRDALVEGLTPLRSLKGVLHIGRVEGTESVSTHDLGLFVYLRDAAALERFGTHPLLMKYLQQSFLPVVEDFVSMDVAVERGPAERYGAAFCFCLDFRPDTYDWQVRSALEQLAGNTDKGRLLGVSAGVALNQRQPFRAGGLVFAASPSDLSAVRLPPLNADAASRLVAVAGPASPLS
;
A
#
# COMPACT_ATOMS: atom_id res chain seq x y z
N MET A 1 8.98 -11.77 21.47
CA MET A 1 7.88 -11.04 20.80
C MET A 1 8.29 -10.85 19.36
N ALA A 2 7.44 -11.20 18.38
CA ALA A 2 7.69 -10.89 16.99
C ALA A 2 7.70 -9.36 16.82
N GLY A 3 8.66 -8.84 16.07
CA GLY A 3 8.71 -7.42 15.74
C GLY A 3 7.55 -6.99 14.82
N PRO A 4 7.40 -5.70 14.56
CA PRO A 4 6.36 -5.20 13.65
C PRO A 4 6.57 -5.78 12.25
N THR A 5 5.47 -6.10 11.59
CA THR A 5 5.45 -6.52 10.18
C THR A 5 5.85 -5.33 9.29
N ALA A 6 6.66 -5.56 8.28
CA ALA A 6 6.95 -4.55 7.26
C ALA A 6 5.91 -4.66 6.14
N LEU A 7 5.36 -3.52 5.73
CA LEU A 7 4.46 -3.40 4.59
C LEU A 7 5.15 -2.53 3.53
N HIS A 8 5.40 -3.11 2.38
CA HIS A 8 5.88 -2.42 1.19
C HIS A 8 4.70 -2.05 0.31
N LEU A 9 4.55 -0.76 0.03
CA LEU A 9 3.51 -0.18 -0.83
C LEU A 9 4.13 0.34 -2.11
N LEU A 10 3.43 0.14 -3.22
CA LEU A 10 3.81 0.64 -4.53
C LEU A 10 2.56 1.14 -5.26
N LEU A 11 2.46 2.44 -5.45
CA LEU A 11 1.38 3.08 -6.21
C LEU A 11 1.93 3.46 -7.58
N VAL A 12 1.25 3.04 -8.63
CA VAL A 12 1.79 3.00 -9.99
C VAL A 12 0.91 3.77 -10.97
N HIS A 13 1.53 4.63 -11.76
CA HIS A 13 0.99 5.15 -13.01
C HIS A 13 1.45 4.28 -14.17
N LEU A 14 0.50 3.79 -14.94
CA LEU A 14 0.79 3.01 -16.15
C LEU A 14 0.98 3.94 -17.35
N ARG A 15 1.82 3.54 -18.27
CA ARG A 15 1.96 4.26 -19.55
C ARG A 15 0.64 4.25 -20.32
N PRO A 16 0.26 5.30 -21.04
CA PRO A 16 -1.03 5.38 -21.74
C PRO A 16 -1.28 4.26 -22.75
N ALA A 17 -0.22 3.65 -23.30
CA ALA A 17 -0.31 2.59 -24.32
C ALA A 17 -0.29 1.17 -23.74
N VAL A 18 -0.38 1.00 -22.42
CA VAL A 18 -0.36 -0.33 -21.78
C VAL A 18 -1.65 -1.07 -22.11
N THR A 19 -1.50 -2.24 -22.74
CA THR A 19 -2.61 -3.12 -23.04
C THR A 19 -3.09 -3.89 -21.81
N PRO A 20 -4.34 -4.39 -21.79
CA PRO A 20 -4.82 -5.23 -20.69
C PRO A 20 -3.89 -6.43 -20.41
N GLY A 21 -3.41 -7.11 -21.45
CA GLY A 21 -2.49 -8.24 -21.28
C GLY A 21 -1.13 -7.86 -20.67
N GLN A 22 -0.62 -6.66 -20.93
CA GLN A 22 0.58 -6.17 -20.29
C GLN A 22 0.33 -5.82 -18.80
N ARG A 23 -0.86 -5.28 -18.50
CA ARG A 23 -1.29 -5.04 -17.12
C ARG A 23 -1.41 -6.34 -16.34
N ASP A 24 -2.01 -7.36 -16.94
CA ASP A 24 -2.10 -8.70 -16.34
C ASP A 24 -0.72 -9.30 -16.10
N ALA A 25 0.18 -9.23 -17.09
CA ALA A 25 1.56 -9.70 -16.96
C ALA A 25 2.36 -8.97 -15.88
N LEU A 26 2.10 -7.66 -15.67
CA LEU A 26 2.67 -6.89 -14.56
C LEU A 26 2.26 -7.48 -13.20
N VAL A 27 0.99 -7.81 -13.04
CA VAL A 27 0.45 -8.37 -11.80
C VAL A 27 0.87 -9.82 -11.59
N GLU A 28 0.74 -10.66 -12.61
CA GLU A 28 1.10 -12.08 -12.57
C GLU A 28 2.60 -12.31 -12.33
N GLY A 29 3.43 -11.40 -12.82
CA GLY A 29 4.88 -11.41 -12.58
C GLY A 29 5.29 -11.32 -11.12
N LEU A 30 4.38 -10.88 -10.23
CA LEU A 30 4.60 -10.87 -8.78
C LEU A 30 4.39 -12.25 -8.13
N THR A 31 3.65 -13.16 -8.78
CA THR A 31 3.30 -14.46 -8.18
C THR A 31 4.51 -15.28 -7.71
N PRO A 32 5.63 -15.37 -8.47
CA PRO A 32 6.82 -16.08 -7.98
C PRO A 32 7.44 -15.48 -6.71
N LEU A 33 7.24 -14.19 -6.45
CA LEU A 33 7.80 -13.51 -5.28
C LEU A 33 7.13 -13.95 -3.98
N ARG A 34 5.93 -14.55 -4.03
CA ARG A 34 5.23 -15.08 -2.85
C ARG A 34 6.01 -16.20 -2.15
N SER A 35 6.80 -16.97 -2.90
CA SER A 35 7.60 -18.07 -2.34
C SER A 35 8.85 -17.59 -1.60
N LEU A 36 9.18 -16.30 -1.67
CA LEU A 36 10.36 -15.77 -1.03
C LEU A 36 10.25 -15.80 0.49
N LYS A 37 11.32 -16.22 1.13
CA LYS A 37 11.38 -16.32 2.60
C LYS A 37 11.12 -14.98 3.26
N GLY A 38 10.06 -14.92 4.06
CA GLY A 38 9.66 -13.72 4.80
C GLY A 38 8.53 -12.93 4.13
N VAL A 39 8.14 -13.24 2.90
CA VAL A 39 6.91 -12.75 2.29
C VAL A 39 5.73 -13.45 2.96
N LEU A 40 4.80 -12.68 3.49
CA LEU A 40 3.59 -13.15 4.17
C LEU A 40 2.37 -13.07 3.25
N HIS A 41 2.29 -12.00 2.46
CA HIS A 41 1.16 -11.75 1.57
C HIS A 41 1.56 -10.77 0.47
N ILE A 42 1.02 -10.95 -0.72
CA ILE A 42 1.08 -9.99 -1.83
C ILE A 42 -0.35 -9.76 -2.33
N GLY A 43 -0.69 -8.53 -2.61
CA GLY A 43 -1.99 -8.17 -3.16
C GLY A 43 -1.93 -6.94 -4.06
N ARG A 44 -3.06 -6.67 -4.69
CA ARG A 44 -3.25 -5.54 -5.60
C ARG A 44 -4.53 -4.78 -5.29
N VAL A 45 -4.57 -3.52 -5.70
CA VAL A 45 -5.74 -2.63 -5.69
C VAL A 45 -5.84 -2.00 -7.07
N GLU A 46 -6.97 -2.15 -7.73
CA GLU A 46 -7.25 -1.48 -9.00
C GLU A 46 -7.74 -0.06 -8.73
N GLY A 47 -7.16 0.93 -9.39
CA GLY A 47 -7.58 2.32 -9.24
C GLY A 47 -8.95 2.56 -9.86
N THR A 48 -9.84 3.24 -9.13
CA THR A 48 -11.08 3.80 -9.65
C THR A 48 -10.91 5.29 -9.88
N GLU A 49 -11.54 5.83 -10.92
CA GLU A 49 -11.36 7.23 -11.37
C GLU A 49 -11.66 8.27 -10.29
N SER A 50 -12.61 7.98 -9.40
CA SER A 50 -13.17 9.01 -8.49
C SER A 50 -12.27 9.40 -7.31
N VAL A 51 -11.35 8.54 -6.89
CA VAL A 51 -10.54 8.76 -5.67
C VAL A 51 -9.07 8.38 -5.83
N SER A 52 -8.70 7.76 -6.94
CA SER A 52 -7.34 7.29 -7.18
C SER A 52 -6.48 8.36 -7.84
N THR A 53 -5.28 8.58 -7.31
CA THR A 53 -4.24 9.39 -7.96
C THR A 53 -3.34 8.55 -8.87
N HIS A 54 -3.45 7.22 -8.79
CA HIS A 54 -2.66 6.23 -9.54
C HIS A 54 -3.56 5.10 -10.05
N ASP A 55 -3.09 4.37 -11.06
CA ASP A 55 -3.88 3.33 -11.73
C ASP A 55 -3.92 2.01 -10.98
N LEU A 56 -2.86 1.71 -10.24
CA LEU A 56 -2.67 0.44 -9.57
C LEU A 56 -1.91 0.61 -8.26
N GLY A 57 -2.39 -0.04 -7.21
CA GLY A 57 -1.67 -0.24 -5.96
C GLY A 57 -1.19 -1.68 -5.86
N LEU A 58 0.08 -1.88 -5.56
CA LEU A 58 0.65 -3.18 -5.23
C LEU A 58 1.15 -3.14 -3.79
N PHE A 59 0.97 -4.23 -3.04
CA PHE A 59 1.41 -4.27 -1.66
C PHE A 59 1.96 -5.64 -1.27
N VAL A 60 3.00 -5.63 -0.46
CA VAL A 60 3.68 -6.82 0.03
C VAL A 60 3.83 -6.73 1.53
N TYR A 61 3.27 -7.69 2.26
CA TYR A 61 3.54 -7.88 3.68
C TYR A 61 4.74 -8.79 3.88
N LEU A 62 5.67 -8.32 4.67
CA LEU A 62 6.92 -9.00 4.99
C LEU A 62 7.02 -9.16 6.51
N ARG A 63 7.59 -10.27 6.95
CA ARG A 63 7.66 -10.62 8.37
C ARG A 63 8.25 -9.51 9.24
N ASP A 64 9.29 -8.84 8.73
CA ASP A 64 10.07 -7.84 9.45
C ASP A 64 10.92 -7.00 8.48
N ALA A 65 11.60 -5.98 8.99
CA ALA A 65 12.47 -5.11 8.20
C ALA A 65 13.63 -5.87 7.53
N ALA A 66 14.17 -6.91 8.17
CA ALA A 66 15.23 -7.73 7.58
C ALA A 66 14.72 -8.56 6.39
N ALA A 67 13.45 -8.98 6.41
CA ALA A 67 12.81 -9.63 5.26
C ALA A 67 12.59 -8.61 4.11
N LEU A 68 12.27 -7.37 4.44
CA LEU A 68 12.14 -6.28 3.45
C LEU A 68 13.48 -6.00 2.74
N GLU A 69 14.57 -5.89 3.47
CA GLU A 69 15.91 -5.70 2.88
C GLU A 69 16.28 -6.84 1.93
N ARG A 70 16.06 -8.09 2.34
CA ARG A 70 16.31 -9.26 1.47
C ARG A 70 15.41 -9.30 0.25
N PHE A 71 14.14 -8.92 0.41
CA PHE A 71 13.18 -8.83 -0.68
C PHE A 71 13.62 -7.77 -1.70
N GLY A 72 14.00 -6.57 -1.24
CA GLY A 72 14.41 -5.46 -2.09
C GLY A 72 15.66 -5.73 -2.94
N THR A 73 16.52 -6.66 -2.52
CA THR A 73 17.75 -7.04 -3.25
C THR A 73 17.66 -8.39 -3.94
N HIS A 74 16.50 -9.06 -3.88
CA HIS A 74 16.36 -10.42 -4.39
C HIS A 74 16.41 -10.49 -5.92
N PRO A 75 17.18 -11.42 -6.54
CA PRO A 75 17.31 -11.53 -7.99
C PRO A 75 15.99 -11.68 -8.74
N LEU A 76 15.01 -12.41 -8.19
CA LEU A 76 13.67 -12.53 -8.77
C LEU A 76 12.93 -11.19 -8.85
N LEU A 77 13.05 -10.36 -7.80
CA LEU A 77 12.48 -9.01 -7.82
C LEU A 77 13.16 -8.14 -8.88
N MET A 78 14.49 -8.19 -8.96
CA MET A 78 15.24 -7.44 -9.98
C MET A 78 14.82 -7.85 -11.39
N LYS A 79 14.68 -9.16 -11.63
CA LYS A 79 14.18 -9.69 -12.91
C LYS A 79 12.76 -9.19 -13.20
N TYR A 80 11.86 -9.25 -12.23
CA TYR A 80 10.49 -8.74 -12.36
C TYR A 80 10.47 -7.25 -12.70
N LEU A 81 11.25 -6.44 -11.98
CA LEU A 81 11.32 -5.00 -12.24
C LEU A 81 11.78 -4.70 -13.66
N GLN A 82 12.80 -5.39 -14.15
CA GLN A 82 13.33 -5.17 -15.49
C GLN A 82 12.41 -5.67 -16.61
N GLN A 83 11.77 -6.82 -16.43
CA GLN A 83 11.05 -7.50 -17.50
C GLN A 83 9.55 -7.18 -17.55
N SER A 84 8.92 -6.93 -16.41
CA SER A 84 7.47 -6.74 -16.30
C SER A 84 7.08 -5.35 -15.83
N PHE A 85 7.85 -4.73 -14.93
CA PHE A 85 7.48 -3.47 -14.30
C PHE A 85 7.92 -2.25 -15.12
N LEU A 86 9.22 -2.04 -15.31
CA LEU A 86 9.75 -0.85 -15.98
C LEU A 86 9.23 -0.63 -17.41
N PRO A 87 8.94 -1.65 -18.22
CA PRO A 87 8.40 -1.43 -19.55
C PRO A 87 7.02 -0.80 -19.60
N VAL A 88 6.19 -1.00 -18.56
CA VAL A 88 4.78 -0.59 -18.54
C VAL A 88 4.48 0.53 -17.58
N VAL A 89 5.38 0.82 -16.65
CA VAL A 89 5.22 1.86 -15.63
C VAL A 89 5.79 3.18 -16.12
N GLU A 90 5.01 4.25 -16.01
CA GLU A 90 5.45 5.62 -16.30
C GLU A 90 6.08 6.27 -15.08
N ASP A 91 5.39 6.19 -13.95
CA ASP A 91 5.82 6.74 -12.66
C ASP A 91 5.29 5.88 -11.52
N PHE A 92 5.92 5.97 -10.37
CA PHE A 92 5.48 5.25 -9.18
C PHE A 92 5.90 5.91 -7.87
N VAL A 93 5.11 5.67 -6.84
CA VAL A 93 5.46 5.96 -5.45
C VAL A 93 5.71 4.65 -4.73
N SER A 94 6.85 4.57 -4.05
CA SER A 94 7.20 3.42 -3.19
C SER A 94 7.33 3.87 -1.74
N MET A 95 6.79 3.07 -0.83
CA MET A 95 6.85 3.34 0.60
C MET A 95 6.92 2.04 1.42
N ASP A 96 7.75 2.06 2.46
CA ASP A 96 7.87 1.00 3.44
C ASP A 96 7.41 1.49 4.81
N VAL A 97 6.47 0.80 5.42
CA VAL A 97 5.92 1.15 6.73
C VAL A 97 5.98 0.00 7.71
N ALA A 98 6.12 0.32 8.99
CA ALA A 98 5.98 -0.65 10.07
C ALA A 98 4.49 -0.73 10.46
N VAL A 99 3.91 -1.92 10.40
CA VAL A 99 2.50 -2.14 10.72
C VAL A 99 2.36 -3.20 11.81
N GLU A 100 1.37 -3.02 12.68
CA GLU A 100 1.06 -3.97 13.76
C GLU A 100 0.10 -5.07 13.30
N ARG A 101 -0.70 -4.79 12.28
CA ARG A 101 -1.72 -5.71 11.75
C ARG A 101 -1.40 -6.10 10.32
N GLY A 102 -1.55 -7.37 10.00
CA GLY A 102 -1.50 -7.91 8.64
C GLY A 102 -2.75 -7.53 7.82
N PRO A 103 -2.86 -8.06 6.60
CA PRO A 103 -4.03 -7.88 5.77
C PRO A 103 -5.26 -8.52 6.43
N ALA A 104 -6.45 -8.03 6.09
CA ALA A 104 -7.69 -8.71 6.42
C ALA A 104 -7.70 -10.11 5.78
N GLU A 105 -8.31 -11.10 6.46
CA GLU A 105 -8.35 -12.48 5.95
C GLU A 105 -9.08 -12.60 4.61
N ARG A 106 -10.12 -11.79 4.43
CA ARG A 106 -10.91 -11.70 3.20
C ARG A 106 -11.23 -10.24 2.92
N TYR A 107 -11.03 -9.82 1.69
CA TYR A 107 -11.37 -8.47 1.23
C TYR A 107 -11.70 -8.50 -0.27
N GLY A 108 -12.59 -7.64 -0.69
CA GLY A 108 -12.93 -7.43 -2.11
C GLY A 108 -12.54 -6.04 -2.60
N ALA A 109 -12.14 -5.15 -1.68
CA ALA A 109 -11.67 -3.81 -1.99
C ALA A 109 -10.66 -3.32 -0.97
N ALA A 110 -9.81 -2.37 -1.39
CA ALA A 110 -8.90 -1.67 -0.49
C ALA A 110 -8.67 -0.22 -0.93
N PHE A 111 -8.30 0.58 0.05
CA PHE A 111 -7.78 1.93 -0.12
C PHE A 111 -6.32 1.91 0.31
N CYS A 112 -5.41 1.99 -0.66
CA CYS A 112 -3.96 2.09 -0.45
C CYS A 112 -3.57 3.56 -0.46
N PHE A 113 -2.80 4.02 0.52
CA PHE A 113 -2.45 5.43 0.64
C PHE A 113 -1.03 5.66 1.15
N CYS A 114 -0.45 6.78 0.72
CA CYS A 114 0.76 7.35 1.28
C CYS A 114 0.49 8.82 1.64
N LEU A 115 0.89 9.22 2.84
CA LEU A 115 0.68 10.55 3.39
C LEU A 115 2.02 11.23 3.66
N ASP A 116 2.17 12.43 3.14
CA ASP A 116 3.20 13.35 3.58
C ASP A 116 2.61 14.38 4.55
N PHE A 117 3.44 14.89 5.43
CA PHE A 117 3.06 15.83 6.46
C PHE A 117 3.96 17.06 6.39
N ARG A 118 3.47 18.18 6.86
CA ARG A 118 4.28 19.39 6.98
C ARG A 118 5.52 19.12 7.85
N PRO A 119 6.65 19.80 7.57
CA PRO A 119 7.90 19.56 8.30
C PRO A 119 7.78 19.78 9.82
N ASP A 120 6.85 20.62 10.25
CA ASP A 120 6.59 20.95 11.66
C ASP A 120 5.62 19.98 12.37
N THR A 121 5.12 18.96 11.66
CA THR A 121 4.26 17.92 12.24
C THR A 121 5.09 16.94 13.07
N TYR A 122 4.75 16.78 14.33
CA TYR A 122 5.41 15.85 15.25
C TYR A 122 4.99 14.40 15.00
N ASP A 123 5.86 13.45 15.28
CA ASP A 123 5.58 12.01 15.07
C ASP A 123 4.38 11.50 15.87
N TRP A 124 4.12 12.06 17.05
CA TRP A 124 2.95 11.68 17.82
C TRP A 124 1.63 12.10 17.15
N GLN A 125 1.61 13.21 16.41
CA GLN A 125 0.44 13.65 15.64
C GLN A 125 0.18 12.70 14.47
N VAL A 126 1.24 12.27 13.77
CA VAL A 126 1.14 11.27 12.71
C VAL A 126 0.56 9.96 13.26
N ARG A 127 1.09 9.47 14.39
CA ARG A 127 0.60 8.23 15.03
C ARG A 127 -0.86 8.37 15.47
N SER A 128 -1.23 9.47 16.12
CA SER A 128 -2.60 9.73 16.54
C SER A 128 -3.58 9.75 15.36
N ALA A 129 -3.17 10.32 14.21
CA ALA A 129 -3.98 10.30 13.00
C ALA A 129 -4.21 8.88 12.47
N LEU A 130 -3.17 8.02 12.50
CA LEU A 130 -3.29 6.62 12.08
C LEU A 130 -4.14 5.79 13.06
N GLU A 131 -4.03 6.05 14.37
CA GLU A 131 -4.87 5.42 15.40
C GLU A 131 -6.35 5.78 15.23
N GLN A 132 -6.66 7.05 14.91
CA GLN A 132 -8.02 7.48 14.61
C GLN A 132 -8.56 6.79 13.35
N LEU A 133 -7.73 6.63 12.31
CA LEU A 133 -8.12 5.87 11.11
C LEU A 133 -8.43 4.42 11.48
N ALA A 134 -7.60 3.79 12.30
CA ALA A 134 -7.81 2.42 12.78
C ALA A 134 -9.08 2.29 13.63
N GLY A 135 -9.37 3.26 14.51
CA GLY A 135 -10.57 3.29 15.35
C GLY A 135 -11.88 3.48 14.56
N ASN A 136 -11.82 4.04 13.36
CA ASN A 136 -13.00 4.19 12.51
C ASN A 136 -13.47 2.90 11.83
N THR A 137 -12.72 1.80 11.96
CA THR A 137 -13.09 0.48 11.38
C THR A 137 -14.24 -0.21 12.10
N ASP A 138 -14.53 0.16 13.35
CA ASP A 138 -15.58 -0.51 14.17
C ASP A 138 -17.02 -0.21 13.71
N LYS A 139 -17.22 0.52 12.64
CA LYS A 139 -18.55 0.87 12.12
C LYS A 139 -19.12 -0.12 11.10
N GLY A 140 -18.59 -1.34 11.02
CA GLY A 140 -19.20 -2.48 10.32
C GLY A 140 -19.07 -2.48 8.79
N ARG A 141 -18.45 -1.47 8.17
CA ARG A 141 -18.21 -1.43 6.72
C ARG A 141 -16.77 -1.74 6.33
N LEU A 142 -15.83 -1.44 7.22
CA LEU A 142 -14.40 -1.68 6.98
C LEU A 142 -13.97 -2.96 7.70
N LEU A 143 -13.18 -3.78 7.04
CA LEU A 143 -12.71 -5.07 7.54
C LEU A 143 -11.43 -4.95 8.35
N GLY A 144 -10.64 -3.90 8.14
CA GLY A 144 -9.41 -3.66 8.87
C GLY A 144 -8.60 -2.50 8.30
N VAL A 145 -7.69 -2.01 9.13
CA VAL A 145 -6.66 -1.03 8.76
C VAL A 145 -5.30 -1.60 9.09
N SER A 146 -4.40 -1.50 8.13
CA SER A 146 -3.00 -1.83 8.26
C SER A 146 -2.19 -0.60 7.84
N ALA A 147 -1.85 0.26 8.79
CA ALA A 147 -1.17 1.51 8.54
C ALA A 147 -0.05 1.76 9.56
N GLY A 148 0.94 2.54 9.16
CA GLY A 148 2.08 2.82 10.00
C GLY A 148 2.91 4.00 9.52
N VAL A 149 3.96 4.30 10.28
CA VAL A 149 4.95 5.32 9.93
C VAL A 149 6.03 4.71 9.03
N ALA A 150 6.68 5.55 8.24
CA ALA A 150 7.77 5.16 7.37
C ALA A 150 8.90 4.47 8.16
N LEU A 151 9.40 3.35 7.63
CA LEU A 151 10.56 2.64 8.18
C LEU A 151 11.86 3.39 7.95
N ASN A 152 11.90 4.25 6.93
CA ASN A 152 13.07 5.04 6.58
C ASN A 152 12.68 6.51 6.43
N GLN A 153 13.35 7.39 7.18
CA GLN A 153 13.11 8.83 7.14
C GLN A 153 13.48 9.51 5.80
N ARG A 154 14.17 8.80 4.91
CA ARG A 154 14.51 9.30 3.57
C ARG A 154 13.37 9.11 2.55
N GLN A 155 12.28 8.46 2.94
CA GLN A 155 11.13 8.28 2.07
C GLN A 155 10.37 9.60 1.91
N PRO A 156 9.75 9.84 0.72
CA PRO A 156 9.04 11.10 0.45
C PRO A 156 7.73 11.25 1.22
N PHE A 157 7.28 10.18 1.90
CA PHE A 157 6.07 10.14 2.70
C PHE A 157 6.39 9.66 4.11
N ARG A 158 5.69 10.19 5.11
CA ARG A 158 5.92 9.86 6.52
C ARG A 158 5.00 8.78 7.06
N ALA A 159 3.87 8.54 6.43
CA ALA A 159 2.93 7.49 6.81
C ALA A 159 2.24 6.88 5.59
N GLY A 160 1.79 5.64 5.72
CA GLY A 160 1.04 4.97 4.67
C GLY A 160 0.36 3.72 5.18
N GLY A 161 -0.43 3.10 4.31
CA GLY A 161 -1.13 1.88 4.68
C GLY A 161 -2.24 1.48 3.73
N LEU A 162 -3.04 0.54 4.24
CA LEU A 162 -4.19 -0.06 3.58
C LEU A 162 -5.40 -0.04 4.51
N VAL A 163 -6.54 0.34 3.96
CA VAL A 163 -7.85 0.11 4.56
C VAL A 163 -8.56 -0.94 3.72
N PHE A 164 -9.00 -2.02 4.34
CA PHE A 164 -9.67 -3.13 3.67
C PHE A 164 -11.19 -3.05 3.84
N ALA A 165 -11.91 -3.38 2.78
CA ALA A 165 -13.37 -3.44 2.75
C ALA A 165 -13.87 -4.69 2.02
N ALA A 166 -15.13 -5.05 2.24
CA ALA A 166 -15.76 -6.18 1.55
C ALA A 166 -16.02 -5.85 0.08
N SER A 167 -16.37 -4.59 -0.22
CA SER A 167 -16.67 -4.11 -1.57
C SER A 167 -16.16 -2.68 -1.80
N PRO A 168 -16.01 -2.25 -3.06
CA PRO A 168 -15.61 -0.88 -3.38
C PRO A 168 -16.57 0.18 -2.82
N SER A 169 -17.87 -0.09 -2.75
CA SER A 169 -18.86 0.84 -2.20
C SER A 169 -18.63 1.15 -0.72
N ASP A 170 -18.05 0.20 0.03
CA ASP A 170 -17.75 0.38 1.45
C ASP A 170 -16.56 1.33 1.68
N LEU A 171 -15.71 1.51 0.67
CA LEU A 171 -14.59 2.46 0.74
C LEU A 171 -15.05 3.91 0.86
N SER A 172 -16.30 4.22 0.49
CA SER A 172 -16.91 5.53 0.72
C SER A 172 -17.00 5.89 2.22
N ALA A 173 -16.92 4.92 3.10
CA ALA A 173 -16.86 5.10 4.55
C ALA A 173 -15.45 5.48 5.06
N VAL A 174 -14.41 5.31 4.24
CA VAL A 174 -13.05 5.72 4.61
C VAL A 174 -13.04 7.23 4.78
N ARG A 175 -12.80 7.65 5.99
CA ARG A 175 -12.48 9.04 6.32
C ARG A 175 -11.05 9.02 6.81
N LEU A 176 -10.16 9.52 5.97
CA LEU A 176 -8.87 9.93 6.49
C LEU A 176 -9.18 10.88 7.64
N PRO A 177 -8.58 10.70 8.83
CA PRO A 177 -8.82 11.61 9.92
C PRO A 177 -8.66 13.03 9.36
N PRO A 178 -9.41 14.02 9.85
CA PRO A 178 -9.08 15.40 9.59
C PRO A 178 -7.68 15.58 10.17
N LEU A 179 -6.69 15.21 9.38
CA LEU A 179 -5.37 15.78 9.49
C LEU A 179 -5.73 17.26 9.42
N ASN A 180 -5.69 17.95 10.56
CA ASN A 180 -5.97 19.38 10.61
C ASN A 180 -5.51 19.92 9.28
N ALA A 181 -6.38 20.56 8.49
CA ALA A 181 -6.15 20.86 7.07
C ALA A 181 -4.75 21.47 6.82
N ASP A 182 -4.08 21.83 7.89
CA ASP A 182 -2.75 22.35 7.98
C ASP A 182 -1.63 21.31 8.18
N ALA A 183 -1.88 20.04 8.49
CA ALA A 183 -0.82 19.07 8.83
C ALA A 183 -0.42 18.16 7.66
N ALA A 184 -1.37 17.68 6.83
CA ALA A 184 -1.04 16.89 5.66
C ALA A 184 -0.75 17.79 4.46
N SER A 185 0.42 17.64 3.85
CA SER A 185 0.85 18.41 2.69
C SER A 185 0.55 17.70 1.37
N ARG A 186 0.53 16.36 1.36
CA ARG A 186 0.31 15.54 0.17
C ARG A 186 -0.31 14.19 0.52
N LEU A 187 -1.32 13.81 -0.25
CA LEU A 187 -1.89 12.46 -0.28
C LEU A 187 -1.74 11.88 -1.68
N VAL A 188 -1.25 10.66 -1.77
CA VAL A 188 -1.38 9.81 -2.96
C VAL A 188 -2.12 8.54 -2.56
N ALA A 189 -3.02 8.08 -3.42
CA ALA A 189 -3.87 6.94 -3.10
C ALA A 189 -4.31 6.16 -4.34
N VAL A 190 -4.63 4.88 -4.11
CA VAL A 190 -5.36 4.00 -5.03
C VAL A 190 -6.49 3.34 -4.26
N ALA A 191 -7.71 3.44 -4.77
CA ALA A 191 -8.87 2.85 -4.14
C ALA A 191 -9.73 2.12 -5.17
N GLY A 192 -10.20 0.92 -4.82
CA GLY A 192 -11.06 0.15 -5.71
C GLY A 192 -11.06 -1.34 -5.39
N PRO A 193 -11.47 -2.18 -6.36
CA PRO A 193 -11.41 -3.63 -6.23
C PRO A 193 -10.01 -4.09 -5.86
N ALA A 194 -9.92 -5.01 -4.92
CA ALA A 194 -8.65 -5.53 -4.45
C ALA A 194 -8.71 -7.04 -4.26
N SER A 195 -7.60 -7.72 -4.52
CA SER A 195 -7.47 -9.16 -4.35
C SER A 195 -6.07 -9.56 -3.90
N PRO A 196 -5.95 -10.67 -3.14
CA PRO A 196 -4.67 -11.35 -3.01
C PRO A 196 -4.22 -11.86 -4.38
N LEU A 197 -2.93 -11.89 -4.62
CA LEU A 197 -2.38 -12.62 -5.76
C LEU A 197 -2.37 -14.11 -5.42
N SER A 198 -3.06 -14.89 -6.21
CA SER A 198 -3.20 -16.35 -6.07
C SER A 198 -1.96 -17.09 -6.55
#